data_1be5bd4c05a0ee81e429a4072c6eae3d
#
_entry.id   1be5bd4c05a0ee81e429a4072c6eae3d
#
_cell.length_a   1.000
_cell.length_b   1.000
_cell.length_c   1.000
_cell.angle_alpha   90.00
_cell.angle_beta   90.00
_cell.angle_gamma   90.00
#
_symmetry.space_group_name_H-M   'P 1'
#
loop_
_entity.id
_entity.type
_entity.pdbx_description
1 polymer ?
#
loop_
_entity_poly.entity_id
_entity_poly.type
_entity_poly.pdbx_seq_one_letter_code
_entity_poly.pdbx_strand_id
1 'polypeptide(L)'
;RYDIGQNTYSLLRAPKVDFDSDGFITEQVFYPSKDGTRIPMFLTYKKGLKRDGRNPVYLYGYGGFNISLNPGFSSSRIPFLESGGIYAQANLRGGGEYGEEWHQAGTKMKKQNVFDDFIAAAEWLIKNGYTGKDKIAIVGGSNGGLLVGACMTQRPDLFRVAVPQVGVMDMLRYHKFTIGWNWASDYGTSDDSKEMFEYLKSYSPLHNLKKGTRYPATLVTTADHDDRVVPAHSFKFAATLQECNDGTYPTLIRIDSKAGHGAGKPMSKVLEEQADIYGFIMYN
;
A
#
# COMPACT_ATOMS: atom_id res chain seq x y z
N ARG A 1 -8.98 29.04 16.04
CA ARG A 1 -8.26 30.27 16.36
C ARG A 1 -7.92 30.26 17.85
N TYR A 2 -6.65 30.45 18.16
CA TYR A 2 -6.19 30.64 19.54
C TYR A 2 -5.90 32.11 19.82
N ASP A 3 -6.46 32.63 20.89
CA ASP A 3 -6.22 34.00 21.39
C ASP A 3 -5.19 33.93 22.52
N ILE A 4 -3.98 34.42 22.23
CA ILE A 4 -2.84 34.35 23.18
C ILE A 4 -3.10 35.25 24.39
N GLY A 5 -3.75 36.41 24.20
CA GLY A 5 -4.00 37.38 25.28
C GLY A 5 -5.03 36.88 26.30
N GLN A 6 -6.04 36.15 25.83
CA GLN A 6 -7.11 35.58 26.65
C GLN A 6 -6.90 34.11 27.01
N ASN A 7 -5.87 33.48 26.47
CA ASN A 7 -5.60 32.04 26.65
C ASN A 7 -6.81 31.15 26.31
N THR A 8 -7.54 31.48 25.23
CA THR A 8 -8.76 30.80 24.79
C THR A 8 -8.64 30.37 23.36
N TYR A 9 -9.41 29.34 22.97
CA TYR A 9 -9.51 28.93 21.58
C TYR A 9 -11.00 28.93 21.13
N SER A 10 -11.19 29.17 19.86
CA SER A 10 -12.50 29.08 19.21
C SER A 10 -12.38 28.42 17.85
N LEU A 11 -13.41 27.66 17.45
CA LEU A 11 -13.50 27.09 16.13
C LEU A 11 -13.63 28.22 15.10
N LEU A 12 -12.65 28.37 14.22
CA LEU A 12 -12.66 29.34 13.16
C LEU A 12 -13.41 28.84 11.92
N ARG A 13 -13.13 27.58 11.54
CA ARG A 13 -13.73 26.95 10.36
C ARG A 13 -13.64 25.42 10.50
N ALA A 14 -14.69 24.73 10.10
CA ALA A 14 -14.70 23.28 9.92
C ALA A 14 -15.09 22.95 8.47
N PRO A 15 -14.49 21.95 7.84
CA PRO A 15 -14.99 21.45 6.57
C PRO A 15 -16.39 20.88 6.77
N LYS A 16 -17.28 21.15 5.82
CA LYS A 16 -18.59 20.50 5.77
C LYS A 16 -18.47 19.28 4.86
N VAL A 17 -18.79 18.12 5.40
CA VAL A 17 -18.82 16.85 4.65
C VAL A 17 -20.20 16.25 4.89
N ASP A 18 -20.86 15.84 3.83
CA ASP A 18 -22.14 15.13 3.90
C ASP A 18 -21.87 13.66 4.22
N PHE A 19 -21.47 13.42 5.47
CA PHE A 19 -21.09 12.10 5.98
C PHE A 19 -21.31 12.04 7.49
N ASP A 20 -22.09 11.05 7.93
CA ASP A 20 -22.30 10.77 9.35
C ASP A 20 -21.18 9.85 9.87
N SER A 21 -20.17 10.43 10.52
CA SER A 21 -19.07 9.71 11.13
C SER A 21 -19.48 8.85 12.32
N ASP A 22 -20.60 9.13 12.97
CA ASP A 22 -21.05 8.44 14.18
C ASP A 22 -21.47 6.99 13.89
N GLY A 23 -21.73 6.67 12.63
CA GLY A 23 -21.99 5.30 12.16
C GLY A 23 -20.75 4.42 12.06
N PHE A 24 -19.55 4.94 12.27
CA PHE A 24 -18.28 4.23 12.04
C PHE A 24 -17.43 4.14 13.31
N ILE A 25 -16.48 3.21 13.30
CA ILE A 25 -15.47 3.01 14.35
C ILE A 25 -14.10 3.01 13.70
N THR A 26 -13.13 3.63 14.39
CA THR A 26 -11.71 3.42 14.13
C THR A 26 -11.08 2.87 15.42
N GLU A 27 -10.51 1.69 15.33
CA GLU A 27 -9.82 1.05 16.44
C GLU A 27 -8.37 0.71 16.08
N GLN A 28 -7.49 0.70 17.06
CA GLN A 28 -6.14 0.18 16.91
C GLN A 28 -6.07 -1.24 17.42
N VAL A 29 -5.59 -2.15 16.59
CA VAL A 29 -5.31 -3.54 16.93
C VAL A 29 -3.84 -3.84 16.81
N PHE A 30 -3.39 -4.96 17.36
CA PHE A 30 -2.02 -5.42 17.27
C PHE A 30 -1.99 -6.89 16.86
N TYR A 31 -1.05 -7.24 15.99
CA TYR A 31 -0.85 -8.62 15.55
C TYR A 31 0.65 -8.98 15.58
N PRO A 32 0.99 -10.25 15.74
CA PRO A 32 2.38 -10.68 15.64
C PRO A 32 2.79 -10.80 14.17
N SER A 33 3.96 -10.27 13.84
CA SER A 33 4.67 -10.57 12.59
C SER A 33 5.27 -11.97 12.64
N LYS A 34 5.89 -12.42 11.55
CA LYS A 34 6.51 -13.74 11.42
C LYS A 34 7.61 -14.00 12.47
N ASP A 35 8.33 -12.97 12.88
CA ASP A 35 9.38 -13.03 13.92
C ASP A 35 8.85 -12.77 15.34
N GLY A 36 7.53 -12.63 15.50
CA GLY A 36 6.88 -12.35 16.78
C GLY A 36 6.82 -10.86 17.12
N THR A 37 7.40 -9.96 16.33
CA THR A 37 7.29 -8.52 16.56
C THR A 37 5.83 -8.08 16.51
N ARG A 38 5.40 -7.31 17.52
CA ARG A 38 4.03 -6.82 17.63
C ARG A 38 3.81 -5.60 16.76
N ILE A 39 3.00 -5.75 15.71
CA ILE A 39 2.74 -4.72 14.70
C ILE A 39 1.37 -4.07 14.94
N PRO A 40 1.27 -2.72 14.98
CA PRO A 40 -0.01 -2.03 15.09
C PRO A 40 -0.71 -1.91 13.74
N MET A 41 -2.05 -1.92 13.76
CA MET A 41 -2.89 -1.67 12.60
C MET A 41 -4.14 -0.91 13.03
N PHE A 42 -4.53 0.10 12.26
CA PHE A 42 -5.81 0.78 12.44
C PHE A 42 -6.86 0.15 11.54
N LEU A 43 -8.01 -0.14 12.10
CA LEU A 43 -9.19 -0.65 11.39
C LEU A 43 -10.31 0.38 11.45
N THR A 44 -10.82 0.79 10.30
CA THR A 44 -12.01 1.66 10.21
C THR A 44 -13.12 0.92 9.49
N TYR A 45 -14.30 0.86 10.10
CA TYR A 45 -15.45 0.13 9.56
C TYR A 45 -16.76 0.61 10.19
N LYS A 46 -17.89 0.21 9.59
CA LYS A 46 -19.24 0.55 10.08
C LYS A 46 -19.56 -0.16 11.38
N LYS A 47 -20.18 0.56 12.35
CA LYS A 47 -20.68 -0.04 13.60
C LYS A 47 -21.58 -1.22 13.32
N GLY A 48 -21.49 -2.28 14.15
CA GLY A 48 -22.26 -3.49 13.96
C GLY A 48 -21.69 -4.47 12.92
N LEU A 49 -20.45 -4.27 12.47
CA LEU A 49 -19.77 -5.21 11.58
C LEU A 49 -19.81 -6.64 12.11
N LYS A 50 -20.20 -7.58 11.26
CA LYS A 50 -20.14 -9.02 11.59
C LYS A 50 -18.79 -9.59 11.19
N ARG A 51 -18.10 -10.25 12.09
CA ARG A 51 -16.83 -10.95 11.86
C ARG A 51 -17.11 -12.38 11.36
N ASP A 52 -17.69 -12.49 10.18
CA ASP A 52 -18.08 -13.77 9.56
C ASP A 52 -17.20 -14.16 8.36
N GLY A 53 -16.11 -13.45 8.16
CA GLY A 53 -15.15 -13.70 7.09
C GLY A 53 -15.56 -13.16 5.71
N ARG A 54 -16.64 -12.39 5.60
CA ARG A 54 -17.20 -11.96 4.31
C ARG A 54 -16.97 -10.51 3.94
N ASN A 55 -16.45 -9.71 4.85
CA ASN A 55 -16.31 -8.28 4.60
C ASN A 55 -15.13 -8.02 3.64
N PRO A 56 -15.29 -7.16 2.63
CA PRO A 56 -14.18 -6.72 1.81
C PRO A 56 -13.22 -5.85 2.63
N VAL A 57 -11.91 -6.07 2.43
CA VAL A 57 -10.86 -5.30 3.11
C VAL A 57 -10.01 -4.58 2.08
N TYR A 58 -9.82 -3.28 2.31
CA TYR A 58 -8.80 -2.46 1.69
C TYR A 58 -7.63 -2.37 2.68
N LEU A 59 -6.61 -3.20 2.47
CA LEU A 59 -5.41 -3.22 3.32
C LEU A 59 -4.35 -2.30 2.71
N TYR A 60 -4.02 -1.23 3.43
CA TYR A 60 -3.06 -0.21 3.05
C TYR A 60 -1.79 -0.30 3.88
N GLY A 61 -0.64 -0.09 3.25
CA GLY A 61 0.64 0.01 3.92
C GLY A 61 1.66 0.86 3.14
N TYR A 62 2.71 1.28 3.84
CA TYR A 62 3.84 2.00 3.24
C TYR A 62 5.18 1.36 3.63
N GLY A 63 5.56 1.40 4.90
CA GLY A 63 6.70 0.67 5.48
C GLY A 63 8.07 1.09 4.94
N GLY A 64 8.44 2.35 5.07
CA GLY A 64 9.75 2.84 4.67
C GLY A 64 9.97 4.32 4.94
N PHE A 65 11.21 4.77 4.79
CA PHE A 65 11.62 6.17 4.81
C PHE A 65 11.26 6.92 6.10
N ASN A 66 11.15 6.20 7.22
CA ASN A 66 10.78 6.78 8.51
C ASN A 66 9.42 7.53 8.48
N ILE A 67 8.52 7.15 7.56
CA ILE A 67 7.20 7.77 7.42
C ILE A 67 6.20 7.07 8.31
N SER A 68 5.64 7.81 9.28
CA SER A 68 4.57 7.31 10.15
C SER A 68 3.21 7.45 9.47
N LEU A 69 2.46 6.35 9.43
CA LEU A 69 1.07 6.36 8.97
C LEU A 69 0.14 6.62 10.15
N ASN A 70 -0.35 7.84 10.26
CA ASN A 70 -1.34 8.21 11.27
C ASN A 70 -2.77 8.05 10.73
N PRO A 71 -3.75 7.68 11.59
CA PRO A 71 -5.14 7.68 11.20
C PRO A 71 -5.56 9.08 10.76
N GLY A 72 -6.19 9.18 9.60
CA GLY A 72 -6.63 10.44 9.05
C GLY A 72 -7.94 10.28 8.29
N PHE A 73 -8.79 11.31 8.34
CA PHE A 73 -10.01 11.36 7.55
C PHE A 73 -9.68 11.54 6.06
N SER A 74 -10.36 10.78 5.21
CA SER A 74 -10.33 10.97 3.76
C SER A 74 -11.71 10.71 3.17
N SER A 75 -12.28 11.73 2.51
CA SER A 75 -13.58 11.61 1.84
C SER A 75 -13.60 10.53 0.76
N SER A 76 -12.48 10.26 0.11
CA SER A 76 -12.38 9.20 -0.90
C SER A 76 -12.60 7.78 -0.36
N ARG A 77 -12.43 7.56 0.95
CA ARG A 77 -12.66 6.25 1.58
C ARG A 77 -14.13 5.98 1.93
N ILE A 78 -14.94 7.04 2.00
CA ILE A 78 -16.34 6.94 2.43
C ILE A 78 -17.13 5.94 1.58
N PRO A 79 -17.11 5.97 0.24
CA PRO A 79 -17.89 5.03 -0.56
C PRO A 79 -17.57 3.57 -0.27
N PHE A 80 -16.30 3.24 -0.03
CA PHE A 80 -15.89 1.89 0.32
C PHE A 80 -16.36 1.48 1.73
N LEU A 81 -16.28 2.38 2.69
CA LEU A 81 -16.76 2.14 4.06
C LEU A 81 -18.28 2.00 4.11
N GLU A 82 -19.02 2.83 3.36
CA GLU A 82 -20.48 2.78 3.27
C GLU A 82 -20.98 1.50 2.61
N SER A 83 -20.22 0.94 1.67
CA SER A 83 -20.52 -0.36 1.06
C SER A 83 -20.28 -1.57 1.98
N GLY A 84 -19.88 -1.33 3.25
CA GLY A 84 -19.58 -2.36 4.23
C GLY A 84 -18.13 -2.84 4.23
N GLY A 85 -17.24 -2.13 3.55
CA GLY A 85 -15.81 -2.44 3.53
C GLY A 85 -15.10 -2.06 4.84
N ILE A 86 -13.97 -2.71 5.08
CA ILE A 86 -13.03 -2.41 6.17
C ILE A 86 -11.81 -1.74 5.57
N TYR A 87 -11.48 -0.53 6.01
CA TYR A 87 -10.19 0.09 5.73
C TYR A 87 -9.20 -0.30 6.82
N ALA A 88 -8.16 -1.03 6.45
CA ALA A 88 -7.10 -1.48 7.35
C ALA A 88 -5.79 -0.77 6.98
N GLN A 89 -5.15 -0.08 7.93
CA GLN A 89 -3.89 0.63 7.75
C GLN A 89 -2.85 0.04 8.67
N ALA A 90 -1.92 -0.73 8.11
CA ALA A 90 -0.85 -1.37 8.88
C ALA A 90 0.35 -0.43 9.07
N ASN A 91 0.81 -0.31 10.32
CA ASN A 91 1.97 0.48 10.72
C ASN A 91 3.22 -0.40 10.72
N LEU A 92 3.81 -0.56 9.55
CA LEU A 92 4.87 -1.53 9.29
C LEU A 92 6.24 -1.02 9.75
N ARG A 93 7.14 -1.93 10.09
CA ARG A 93 8.57 -1.60 10.26
C ARG A 93 9.10 -0.90 9.00
N GLY A 94 10.13 -0.08 9.16
CA GLY A 94 10.59 0.83 8.10
C GLY A 94 9.92 2.20 8.14
N GLY A 95 8.72 2.30 8.73
CA GLY A 95 8.07 3.56 9.10
C GLY A 95 8.69 4.20 10.33
N GLY A 96 8.11 5.32 10.79
CA GLY A 96 8.62 6.11 11.91
C GLY A 96 7.80 5.99 13.21
N GLU A 97 6.79 5.10 13.25
CA GLU A 97 5.79 5.07 14.31
C GLU A 97 6.38 4.84 15.71
N TYR A 98 7.48 4.10 15.79
CA TYR A 98 8.21 3.84 17.04
C TYR A 98 9.67 4.34 16.98
N GLY A 99 9.93 5.37 16.15
CA GLY A 99 11.25 6.02 16.06
C GLY A 99 12.25 5.25 15.21
N GLU A 100 13.54 5.58 15.40
CA GLU A 100 14.61 5.15 14.50
C GLU A 100 14.84 3.63 14.52
N GLU A 101 14.70 2.96 15.64
CA GLU A 101 14.85 1.50 15.72
C GLU A 101 13.79 0.79 14.86
N TRP A 102 12.56 1.31 14.84
CA TRP A 102 11.47 0.81 14.01
C TRP A 102 11.75 1.02 12.52
N HIS A 103 12.28 2.19 12.17
CA HIS A 103 12.72 2.51 10.82
C HIS A 103 13.83 1.55 10.36
N GLN A 104 14.91 1.44 11.12
CA GLN A 104 16.05 0.59 10.78
C GLN A 104 15.71 -0.90 10.72
N ALA A 105 14.68 -1.35 11.42
CA ALA A 105 14.20 -2.72 11.36
C ALA A 105 13.52 -3.09 10.03
N GLY A 106 13.27 -2.11 9.14
CA GLY A 106 12.70 -2.30 7.81
C GLY A 106 13.57 -1.79 6.65
N THR A 107 14.88 -1.55 6.88
CA THR A 107 15.80 -1.02 5.86
C THR A 107 16.82 -2.06 5.39
N LYS A 108 17.38 -1.86 4.18
CA LYS A 108 18.46 -2.66 3.60
C LYS A 108 18.22 -4.16 3.76
N MET A 109 19.15 -4.90 4.37
CA MET A 109 19.09 -6.34 4.60
C MET A 109 17.93 -6.78 5.54
N LYS A 110 17.19 -5.84 6.11
CA LYS A 110 16.00 -6.09 6.95
C LYS A 110 14.68 -5.76 6.23
N LYS A 111 14.73 -5.40 4.93
CA LYS A 111 13.52 -5.00 4.18
C LYS A 111 12.44 -6.07 4.13
N GLN A 112 12.81 -7.36 4.17
CA GLN A 112 11.85 -8.47 4.22
C GLN A 112 10.90 -8.38 5.43
N ASN A 113 11.34 -7.82 6.55
CA ASN A 113 10.47 -7.62 7.72
C ASN A 113 9.22 -6.82 7.39
N VAL A 114 9.33 -5.83 6.51
CA VAL A 114 8.20 -4.99 6.07
C VAL A 114 7.15 -5.82 5.33
N PHE A 115 7.58 -6.72 4.46
CA PHE A 115 6.71 -7.60 3.70
C PHE A 115 6.08 -8.67 4.60
N ASP A 116 6.88 -9.23 5.51
CA ASP A 116 6.39 -10.20 6.51
C ASP A 116 5.33 -9.56 7.43
N ASP A 117 5.53 -8.31 7.86
CA ASP A 117 4.55 -7.55 8.64
C ASP A 117 3.23 -7.39 7.90
N PHE A 118 3.29 -7.05 6.60
CA PHE A 118 2.08 -6.81 5.80
C PHE A 118 1.33 -8.10 5.45
N ILE A 119 2.06 -9.17 5.16
CA ILE A 119 1.49 -10.51 4.98
C ILE A 119 0.80 -10.97 6.26
N ALA A 120 1.46 -10.79 7.41
CA ALA A 120 0.90 -11.14 8.71
C ALA A 120 -0.37 -10.33 9.05
N ALA A 121 -0.48 -9.07 8.60
CA ALA A 121 -1.71 -8.28 8.75
C ALA A 121 -2.89 -8.95 8.05
N ALA A 122 -2.71 -9.40 6.80
CA ALA A 122 -3.76 -10.09 6.05
C ALA A 122 -4.14 -11.43 6.70
N GLU A 123 -3.15 -12.22 7.11
CA GLU A 123 -3.38 -13.50 7.79
C GLU A 123 -4.12 -13.30 9.12
N TRP A 124 -3.77 -12.26 9.87
CA TRP A 124 -4.45 -11.93 11.13
C TRP A 124 -5.90 -11.50 10.90
N LEU A 125 -6.18 -10.69 9.89
CA LEU A 125 -7.55 -10.27 9.53
C LEU A 125 -8.44 -11.46 9.18
N ILE A 126 -7.91 -12.43 8.42
CA ILE A 126 -8.59 -13.68 8.07
C ILE A 126 -8.84 -14.52 9.34
N LYS A 127 -7.79 -14.76 10.13
CA LYS A 127 -7.84 -15.58 11.34
C LYS A 127 -8.86 -15.05 12.37
N ASN A 128 -9.03 -13.72 12.43
CA ASN A 128 -9.96 -13.09 13.37
C ASN A 128 -11.36 -12.84 12.77
N GLY A 129 -11.65 -13.42 11.60
CA GLY A 129 -12.98 -13.39 10.99
C GLY A 129 -13.38 -12.04 10.41
N TYR A 130 -12.47 -11.08 10.28
CA TYR A 130 -12.77 -9.81 9.62
C TYR A 130 -13.07 -10.00 8.13
N THR A 131 -12.36 -10.93 7.48
CA THR A 131 -12.43 -11.14 6.03
C THR A 131 -12.01 -12.55 5.64
N GLY A 132 -12.12 -12.90 4.36
CA GLY A 132 -11.53 -14.07 3.70
C GLY A 132 -10.45 -13.70 2.70
N LYS A 133 -9.61 -14.64 2.31
CA LYS A 133 -8.51 -14.43 1.34
C LYS A 133 -9.01 -13.92 -0.03
N ASP A 134 -10.25 -14.23 -0.39
CA ASP A 134 -10.93 -13.82 -1.61
C ASP A 134 -11.58 -12.42 -1.50
N LYS A 135 -11.36 -11.70 -0.40
CA LYS A 135 -11.94 -10.40 -0.08
C LYS A 135 -10.92 -9.33 0.30
N ILE A 136 -9.62 -9.64 0.19
CA ILE A 136 -8.56 -8.68 0.54
C ILE A 136 -8.02 -8.02 -0.72
N ALA A 137 -8.15 -6.70 -0.77
CA ALA A 137 -7.43 -5.84 -1.70
C ALA A 137 -6.22 -5.20 -0.99
N ILE A 138 -5.02 -5.38 -1.53
CA ILE A 138 -3.81 -4.72 -1.04
C ILE A 138 -3.48 -3.50 -1.91
N VAL A 139 -3.24 -2.37 -1.25
CA VAL A 139 -3.01 -1.11 -1.93
C VAL A 139 -1.85 -0.35 -1.29
N GLY A 140 -1.02 0.29 -2.10
CA GLY A 140 0.07 1.11 -1.63
C GLY A 140 0.74 1.88 -2.76
N GLY A 141 1.24 3.08 -2.46
CA GLY A 141 1.86 3.95 -3.45
C GLY A 141 3.37 4.12 -3.23
N SER A 142 4.13 4.33 -4.31
CA SER A 142 5.57 4.57 -4.24
C SER A 142 6.33 3.41 -3.57
N ASN A 143 6.98 3.61 -2.43
CA ASN A 143 7.48 2.52 -1.60
C ASN A 143 6.36 1.53 -1.19
N GLY A 144 5.13 2.02 -0.97
CA GLY A 144 3.96 1.15 -0.77
C GLY A 144 3.59 0.35 -2.02
N GLY A 145 3.88 0.85 -3.21
CA GLY A 145 3.75 0.08 -4.46
C GLY A 145 4.76 -1.06 -4.55
N LEU A 146 6.00 -0.85 -4.11
CA LEU A 146 6.97 -1.93 -3.92
C LEU A 146 6.44 -2.97 -2.91
N LEU A 147 5.91 -2.53 -1.78
CA LEU A 147 5.29 -3.40 -0.77
C LEU A 147 4.23 -4.31 -1.38
N VAL A 148 3.29 -3.73 -2.12
CA VAL A 148 2.22 -4.49 -2.80
C VAL A 148 2.80 -5.48 -3.82
N GLY A 149 3.73 -5.02 -4.66
CA GLY A 149 4.38 -5.87 -5.66
C GLY A 149 5.14 -7.05 -5.04
N ALA A 150 5.90 -6.80 -3.96
CA ALA A 150 6.64 -7.85 -3.26
C ALA A 150 5.69 -8.85 -2.56
N CYS A 151 4.64 -8.36 -1.89
CA CYS A 151 3.70 -9.23 -1.18
C CYS A 151 2.88 -10.10 -2.16
N MET A 152 2.39 -9.54 -3.28
CA MET A 152 1.63 -10.31 -4.26
C MET A 152 2.48 -11.36 -4.99
N THR A 153 3.78 -11.14 -5.14
CA THR A 153 4.68 -12.13 -5.76
C THR A 153 5.10 -13.22 -4.78
N GLN A 154 5.23 -12.90 -3.48
CA GLN A 154 5.57 -13.86 -2.43
C GLN A 154 4.37 -14.72 -2.00
N ARG A 155 3.17 -14.12 -1.93
CA ARG A 155 1.93 -14.76 -1.47
C ARG A 155 0.76 -14.45 -2.41
N PRO A 156 0.83 -14.93 -3.67
CA PRO A 156 -0.28 -14.71 -4.63
C PRO A 156 -1.59 -15.39 -4.20
N ASP A 157 -1.53 -16.37 -3.32
CA ASP A 157 -2.68 -17.11 -2.77
C ASP A 157 -3.49 -16.35 -1.72
N LEU A 158 -2.92 -15.26 -1.17
CA LEU A 158 -3.46 -14.59 0.01
C LEU A 158 -4.37 -13.40 -0.32
N PHE A 159 -4.24 -12.84 -1.50
CA PHE A 159 -4.90 -11.61 -1.90
C PHE A 159 -5.81 -11.81 -3.11
N ARG A 160 -6.97 -11.14 -3.10
CA ARG A 160 -7.89 -11.14 -4.24
C ARG A 160 -7.54 -10.07 -5.27
N VAL A 161 -7.17 -8.88 -4.78
CA VAL A 161 -6.85 -7.72 -5.60
C VAL A 161 -5.53 -7.10 -5.14
N ALA A 162 -4.71 -6.64 -6.08
CA ALA A 162 -3.50 -5.88 -5.83
C ALA A 162 -3.51 -4.57 -6.65
N VAL A 163 -3.26 -3.45 -5.97
CA VAL A 163 -3.18 -2.13 -6.61
C VAL A 163 -1.85 -1.47 -6.25
N PRO A 164 -0.75 -1.87 -6.93
CA PRO A 164 0.53 -1.17 -6.78
C PRO A 164 0.49 0.14 -7.55
N GLN A 165 0.60 1.27 -6.83
CA GLN A 165 0.53 2.61 -7.41
C GLN A 165 1.92 3.22 -7.48
N VAL A 166 2.33 3.71 -8.64
CA VAL A 166 3.63 4.37 -8.89
C VAL A 166 4.80 3.69 -8.18
N GLY A 167 4.84 2.35 -8.22
CA GLY A 167 5.70 1.53 -7.38
C GLY A 167 7.11 1.31 -7.91
N VAL A 168 8.08 1.13 -6.98
CA VAL A 168 9.47 0.79 -7.31
C VAL A 168 9.56 -0.72 -7.59
N MET A 169 9.33 -1.14 -8.85
CA MET A 169 9.17 -2.55 -9.21
C MET A 169 10.48 -3.26 -9.61
N ASP A 170 11.49 -2.50 -10.03
CA ASP A 170 12.81 -3.01 -10.42
C ASP A 170 13.86 -2.59 -9.39
N MET A 171 14.08 -3.44 -8.38
CA MET A 171 15.00 -3.14 -7.29
C MET A 171 16.49 -3.25 -7.70
N LEU A 172 16.77 -3.89 -8.82
CA LEU A 172 18.16 -3.99 -9.29
C LEU A 172 18.65 -2.74 -10.02
N ARG A 173 17.73 -1.92 -10.55
CA ARG A 173 18.05 -0.74 -11.34
C ARG A 173 17.48 0.58 -10.85
N TYR A 174 16.70 0.56 -9.77
CA TYR A 174 16.00 1.76 -9.29
C TYR A 174 16.95 2.96 -9.10
N HIS A 175 18.15 2.72 -8.60
CA HIS A 175 19.16 3.74 -8.32
C HIS A 175 19.82 4.34 -9.58
N LYS A 176 19.57 3.74 -10.75
CA LYS A 176 20.02 4.25 -12.05
C LYS A 176 19.03 5.23 -12.69
N PHE A 177 17.84 5.40 -12.12
CA PHE A 177 16.79 6.25 -12.66
C PHE A 177 16.65 7.53 -11.83
N THR A 178 16.59 8.69 -12.50
CA THR A 178 16.28 10.00 -11.92
C THR A 178 16.82 10.22 -10.49
N ILE A 179 15.95 10.33 -9.49
CA ILE A 179 16.29 10.52 -8.07
C ILE A 179 16.46 9.21 -7.29
N GLY A 180 16.35 8.05 -7.95
CA GLY A 180 16.38 6.74 -7.29
C GLY A 180 17.62 6.50 -6.43
N TRP A 181 18.78 7.05 -6.82
CA TRP A 181 20.03 6.98 -6.05
C TRP A 181 19.87 7.46 -4.59
N ASN A 182 18.97 8.42 -4.34
CA ASN A 182 18.73 8.98 -3.01
C ASN A 182 18.03 8.00 -2.05
N TRP A 183 17.46 6.91 -2.57
CA TRP A 183 16.78 5.89 -1.76
C TRP A 183 17.70 4.76 -1.28
N ALA A 184 18.99 4.84 -1.64
CA ALA A 184 19.99 3.86 -1.23
C ALA A 184 20.17 3.77 0.30
N SER A 185 19.88 4.84 1.04
CA SER A 185 19.88 4.84 2.49
C SER A 185 18.88 3.83 3.08
N ASP A 186 17.72 3.67 2.42
CA ASP A 186 16.64 2.77 2.87
C ASP A 186 16.76 1.37 2.24
N TYR A 187 17.19 1.27 0.98
CA TYR A 187 17.19 0.01 0.24
C TYR A 187 18.56 -0.66 0.10
N GLY A 188 19.66 0.10 0.10
CA GLY A 188 20.94 -0.34 -0.48
C GLY A 188 20.85 -0.45 -2.00
N THR A 189 21.96 -0.65 -2.69
CA THR A 189 21.97 -0.77 -4.16
C THR A 189 22.55 -2.11 -4.63
N SER A 190 22.17 -2.55 -5.82
CA SER A 190 22.73 -3.76 -6.44
C SER A 190 24.23 -3.64 -6.78
N ASP A 191 24.78 -2.43 -6.73
CA ASP A 191 26.20 -2.14 -6.96
C ASP A 191 27.02 -2.18 -5.66
N ASP A 192 26.38 -2.22 -4.48
CA ASP A 192 27.08 -2.19 -3.18
C ASP A 192 27.89 -3.47 -2.93
N SER A 193 27.32 -4.63 -3.23
CA SER A 193 27.94 -5.95 -3.08
C SER A 193 27.13 -7.06 -3.75
N LYS A 194 27.75 -8.22 -3.96
CA LYS A 194 27.04 -9.41 -4.44
C LYS A 194 25.91 -9.82 -3.49
N GLU A 195 26.13 -9.73 -2.18
CA GLU A 195 25.15 -10.06 -1.17
C GLU A 195 23.91 -9.12 -1.26
N MET A 196 24.14 -7.81 -1.39
CA MET A 196 23.05 -6.84 -1.56
C MET A 196 22.32 -7.05 -2.87
N PHE A 197 23.03 -7.34 -3.97
CA PHE A 197 22.41 -7.68 -5.25
C PHE A 197 21.44 -8.88 -5.12
N GLU A 198 21.90 -9.98 -4.55
CA GLU A 198 21.07 -11.19 -4.37
C GLU A 198 19.90 -10.91 -3.42
N TYR A 199 20.11 -10.13 -2.38
CA TYR A 199 19.04 -9.72 -1.45
C TYR A 199 17.98 -8.87 -2.14
N LEU A 200 18.36 -7.81 -2.85
CA LEU A 200 17.43 -6.99 -3.63
C LEU A 200 16.67 -7.80 -4.67
N LYS A 201 17.37 -8.73 -5.35
CA LYS A 201 16.76 -9.62 -6.33
C LYS A 201 15.72 -10.54 -5.69
N SER A 202 15.94 -10.99 -4.45
CA SER A 202 15.05 -11.93 -3.76
C SER A 202 13.64 -11.39 -3.54
N TYR A 203 13.46 -10.09 -3.44
CA TYR A 203 12.15 -9.46 -3.25
C TYR A 203 11.74 -8.49 -4.36
N SER A 204 12.60 -8.22 -5.35
CA SER A 204 12.29 -7.32 -6.47
C SER A 204 11.04 -7.80 -7.21
N PRO A 205 9.92 -7.05 -7.24
CA PRO A 205 8.68 -7.54 -7.83
C PRO A 205 8.83 -8.01 -9.26
N LEU A 206 9.49 -7.23 -10.10
CA LEU A 206 9.73 -7.53 -11.51
C LEU A 206 10.46 -8.87 -11.71
N HIS A 207 11.46 -9.18 -10.85
CA HIS A 207 12.33 -10.34 -11.00
C HIS A 207 11.78 -11.61 -10.34
N ASN A 208 10.67 -11.50 -9.60
CA ASN A 208 10.03 -12.63 -8.91
C ASN A 208 8.70 -13.05 -9.51
N LEU A 209 8.33 -12.50 -10.66
CA LEU A 209 7.19 -12.98 -11.43
C LEU A 209 7.52 -14.36 -12.05
N LYS A 210 6.61 -15.31 -11.88
CA LYS A 210 6.76 -16.69 -12.36
C LYS A 210 5.64 -17.03 -13.34
N LYS A 211 6.01 -17.55 -14.50
CA LYS A 211 5.07 -17.93 -15.56
C LYS A 211 4.06 -18.98 -15.09
N GLY A 212 2.80 -18.79 -15.48
CA GLY A 212 1.72 -19.70 -15.12
C GLY A 212 1.25 -19.59 -13.66
N THR A 213 1.63 -18.54 -12.94
CA THR A 213 1.16 -18.30 -11.57
C THR A 213 -0.17 -17.56 -11.60
N ARG A 214 -1.10 -17.99 -10.75
CA ARG A 214 -2.36 -17.26 -10.49
C ARG A 214 -2.08 -16.10 -9.57
N TYR A 215 -1.81 -14.94 -10.17
CA TYR A 215 -1.69 -13.69 -9.42
C TYR A 215 -3.08 -13.10 -9.11
N PRO A 216 -3.21 -12.25 -8.05
CA PRO A 216 -4.45 -11.53 -7.80
C PRO A 216 -4.85 -10.64 -8.99
N ALA A 217 -6.12 -10.30 -9.11
CA ALA A 217 -6.55 -9.26 -10.03
C ALA A 217 -5.72 -8.00 -9.76
N THR A 218 -4.99 -7.49 -10.76
CA THR A 218 -3.99 -6.45 -10.53
C THR A 218 -4.29 -5.23 -11.40
N LEU A 219 -4.37 -4.07 -10.73
CA LEU A 219 -4.42 -2.76 -11.38
C LEU A 219 -3.14 -1.98 -11.03
N VAL A 220 -2.18 -1.97 -11.93
CA VAL A 220 -0.98 -1.12 -11.81
C VAL A 220 -1.37 0.30 -12.17
N THR A 221 -1.07 1.29 -11.31
CA THR A 221 -1.26 2.70 -11.68
C THR A 221 0.07 3.43 -11.80
N THR A 222 0.19 4.32 -12.78
CA THR A 222 1.36 5.15 -13.02
C THR A 222 1.00 6.44 -13.72
N ALA A 223 1.96 7.36 -13.87
CA ALA A 223 1.81 8.59 -14.64
C ALA A 223 2.95 8.71 -15.65
N ASP A 224 2.64 9.24 -16.83
CA ASP A 224 3.60 9.31 -17.96
C ASP A 224 4.78 10.27 -17.74
N HIS A 225 4.65 11.23 -16.83
CA HIS A 225 5.66 12.22 -16.45
C HIS A 225 6.10 12.08 -14.98
N ASP A 226 6.01 10.88 -14.42
CA ASP A 226 6.54 10.61 -13.07
C ASP A 226 8.08 10.64 -13.12
N ASP A 227 8.66 11.72 -12.60
CA ASP A 227 10.11 11.95 -12.52
C ASP A 227 10.73 11.44 -11.21
N ARG A 228 9.91 11.01 -10.25
CA ARG A 228 10.35 10.42 -8.98
C ARG A 228 10.51 8.91 -9.10
N VAL A 229 9.42 8.21 -9.39
CA VAL A 229 9.44 6.78 -9.70
C VAL A 229 9.09 6.61 -11.17
N VAL A 230 10.10 6.57 -12.02
CA VAL A 230 9.91 6.61 -13.48
C VAL A 230 8.92 5.53 -13.95
N PRO A 231 8.05 5.86 -14.92
CA PRO A 231 6.98 4.94 -15.37
C PRO A 231 7.50 3.60 -15.89
N ALA A 232 8.78 3.54 -16.26
CA ALA A 232 9.46 2.30 -16.69
C ALA A 232 9.35 1.17 -15.65
N HIS A 233 9.30 1.48 -14.35
CA HIS A 233 9.04 0.49 -13.30
C HIS A 233 7.69 -0.19 -13.51
N SER A 234 6.64 0.61 -13.65
CA SER A 234 5.27 0.14 -13.81
C SER A 234 5.06 -0.55 -15.16
N PHE A 235 5.62 -0.01 -16.25
CA PHE A 235 5.47 -0.59 -17.58
C PHE A 235 6.13 -1.96 -17.69
N LYS A 236 7.37 -2.11 -17.23
CA LYS A 236 8.06 -3.41 -17.22
C LYS A 236 7.33 -4.42 -16.35
N PHE A 237 6.92 -4.00 -15.14
CA PHE A 237 6.22 -4.89 -14.23
C PHE A 237 4.88 -5.35 -14.81
N ALA A 238 4.05 -4.44 -15.33
CA ALA A 238 2.76 -4.77 -15.91
C ALA A 238 2.89 -5.70 -17.13
N ALA A 239 3.81 -5.41 -18.04
CA ALA A 239 4.04 -6.25 -19.22
C ALA A 239 4.51 -7.67 -18.84
N THR A 240 5.45 -7.79 -17.90
CA THR A 240 5.93 -9.09 -17.42
C THR A 240 4.84 -9.83 -16.66
N LEU A 241 4.03 -9.12 -15.85
CA LEU A 241 2.91 -9.74 -15.14
C LEU A 241 1.84 -10.27 -16.09
N GLN A 242 1.53 -9.52 -17.16
CA GLN A 242 0.60 -9.98 -18.20
C GLN A 242 1.08 -11.25 -18.91
N GLU A 243 2.39 -11.39 -19.11
CA GLU A 243 2.96 -12.63 -19.69
C GLU A 243 2.99 -13.78 -18.69
N CYS A 244 3.23 -13.49 -17.40
CA CYS A 244 3.42 -14.50 -16.36
C CYS A 244 2.11 -15.01 -15.74
N ASN A 245 1.06 -14.18 -15.70
CA ASN A 245 -0.23 -14.53 -15.11
C ASN A 245 -0.87 -15.72 -15.84
N ASP A 246 -1.54 -16.60 -15.10
CA ASP A 246 -2.27 -17.77 -15.65
C ASP A 246 -3.55 -17.40 -16.44
N GLY A 247 -3.90 -16.12 -16.46
CA GLY A 247 -5.09 -15.59 -17.15
C GLY A 247 -6.40 -15.70 -16.35
N THR A 248 -6.38 -16.23 -15.14
CA THR A 248 -7.58 -16.36 -14.31
C THR A 248 -8.15 -15.01 -13.90
N TYR A 249 -7.28 -14.06 -13.52
CA TYR A 249 -7.65 -12.72 -13.08
C TYR A 249 -7.05 -11.63 -13.98
N PRO A 250 -7.72 -10.48 -14.15
CA PRO A 250 -7.24 -9.41 -15.02
C PRO A 250 -5.96 -8.78 -14.51
N THR A 251 -5.07 -8.43 -15.44
CA THR A 251 -3.89 -7.59 -15.20
C THR A 251 -4.01 -6.34 -16.06
N LEU A 252 -4.28 -5.21 -15.44
CA LEU A 252 -4.49 -3.93 -16.11
C LEU A 252 -3.42 -2.92 -15.67
N ILE A 253 -3.16 -1.95 -16.53
CA ILE A 253 -2.37 -0.76 -16.19
C ILE A 253 -3.17 0.50 -16.51
N ARG A 254 -3.28 1.40 -15.52
CA ARG A 254 -3.82 2.73 -15.66
C ARG A 254 -2.69 3.74 -15.75
N ILE A 255 -2.64 4.48 -16.85
CA ILE A 255 -1.61 5.49 -17.10
C ILE A 255 -2.28 6.86 -17.08
N ASP A 256 -1.91 7.71 -16.12
CA ASP A 256 -2.38 9.07 -16.06
C ASP A 256 -1.51 9.96 -16.97
N SER A 257 -2.11 10.53 -18.00
CA SER A 257 -1.40 11.36 -18.95
C SER A 257 -1.17 12.78 -18.41
N LYS A 258 -0.01 13.37 -18.73
CA LYS A 258 0.39 14.72 -18.30
C LYS A 258 0.33 14.86 -16.77
N ALA A 259 0.76 13.84 -16.04
CA ALA A 259 0.78 13.80 -14.59
C ALA A 259 2.13 13.28 -14.07
N GLY A 260 2.55 13.78 -12.91
CA GLY A 260 3.73 13.34 -12.18
C GLY A 260 3.41 12.35 -11.07
N HIS A 261 4.27 12.25 -10.05
CA HIS A 261 4.18 11.28 -8.94
C HIS A 261 2.93 11.41 -8.05
N GLY A 262 2.07 12.39 -8.28
CA GLY A 262 0.82 12.58 -7.56
C GLY A 262 0.65 13.95 -6.91
N ALA A 263 1.74 14.63 -6.54
CA ALA A 263 1.67 16.00 -6.02
C ALA A 263 1.17 16.98 -7.10
N GLY A 264 0.23 17.88 -6.71
CA GLY A 264 -0.31 18.88 -7.64
C GLY A 264 -1.31 18.35 -8.67
N LYS A 265 -1.76 17.11 -8.55
CA LYS A 265 -2.78 16.51 -9.42
C LYS A 265 -4.12 17.23 -9.27
N PRO A 266 -4.80 17.64 -10.37
CA PRO A 266 -6.14 18.22 -10.29
C PRO A 266 -7.12 17.29 -9.58
N MET A 267 -8.06 17.86 -8.81
CA MET A 267 -9.03 17.09 -8.03
C MET A 267 -9.87 16.13 -8.91
N SER A 268 -10.25 16.56 -10.13
CA SER A 268 -10.98 15.70 -11.06
C SER A 268 -10.22 14.42 -11.39
N LYS A 269 -8.92 14.51 -11.66
CA LYS A 269 -8.08 13.35 -11.92
C LYS A 269 -7.89 12.46 -10.69
N VAL A 270 -7.82 13.06 -9.49
CA VAL A 270 -7.78 12.30 -8.23
C VAL A 270 -9.06 11.50 -8.05
N LEU A 271 -10.23 12.12 -8.32
CA LEU A 271 -11.53 11.45 -8.21
C LEU A 271 -11.69 10.33 -9.25
N GLU A 272 -11.29 10.56 -10.49
CA GLU A 272 -11.30 9.54 -11.55
C GLU A 272 -10.42 8.33 -11.17
N GLU A 273 -9.19 8.58 -10.72
CA GLU A 273 -8.28 7.51 -10.30
C GLU A 273 -8.86 6.71 -9.12
N GLN A 274 -9.42 7.40 -8.12
CA GLN A 274 -10.05 6.71 -6.98
C GLN A 274 -11.29 5.91 -7.41
N ALA A 275 -12.10 6.45 -8.33
CA ALA A 275 -13.25 5.73 -8.88
C ALA A 275 -12.83 4.47 -9.62
N ASP A 276 -11.78 4.54 -10.45
CA ASP A 276 -11.23 3.39 -11.17
C ASP A 276 -10.69 2.32 -10.20
N ILE A 277 -9.97 2.75 -9.16
CA ILE A 277 -9.41 1.85 -8.14
C ILE A 277 -10.54 1.15 -7.36
N TYR A 278 -11.50 1.90 -6.83
CA TYR A 278 -12.62 1.29 -6.10
C TYR A 278 -13.50 0.44 -7.00
N GLY A 279 -13.77 0.89 -8.23
CA GLY A 279 -14.51 0.10 -9.24
C GLY A 279 -13.82 -1.24 -9.51
N PHE A 280 -12.49 -1.23 -9.69
CA PHE A 280 -11.71 -2.44 -9.88
C PHE A 280 -11.75 -3.38 -8.67
N ILE A 281 -11.57 -2.82 -7.44
CA ILE A 281 -11.61 -3.59 -6.20
C ILE A 281 -12.99 -4.22 -5.98
N MET A 282 -14.06 -3.46 -6.20
CA MET A 282 -15.43 -3.93 -5.94
C MET A 282 -15.95 -4.92 -7.00
N TYR A 283 -15.41 -4.84 -8.23
CA TYR A 283 -15.78 -5.76 -9.32
C TYR A 283 -15.13 -7.14 -9.15
N ASN A 284 -13.90 -7.20 -8.66
CA ASN A 284 -13.11 -8.42 -8.53
C ASN A 284 -13.23 -9.06 -7.14
#